data_37f0aaa388f42ff77d213079325ac8a4
#
_entry.id   37f0aaa388f42ff77d213079325ac8a4
#
_cell.length_a   1.000
_cell.length_b   1.000
_cell.length_c   1.000
_cell.angle_alpha   90.00
_cell.angle_beta   90.00
_cell.angle_gamma   90.00
#
_symmetry.space_group_name_H-M   'P 1'
#
loop_
_entity.id
_entity.type
_entity.pdbx_description
1 polymer ?
#
loop_
_entity_poly.entity_id
_entity_poly.type
_entity_poly.pdbx_seq_one_letter_code
_entity_poly.pdbx_strand_id
1 'polypeptide(L)'
;MPNQSVIVLDFGGQYNQLIARRVRECNVYCEVKPHTMSIDEIRAFDPIGIIFTGGPQSVYAEGSPQVDPEIFRLGIPILGICYGCQLMAQYLGGEVTAAGKDTAREYGKTQTWFDTDCRLFRGLPEQSITWMSHGDYMAKVPESFRLVAHSDACPTVGICDEARGFYGVQFHPEVNHTEYGRAMLRNFLYEVCGATGEWTMGDFMRKSIADIRAKVGDGKVLLALSGGVDSSVAAALLAEAVGSQLTCIFVDHGLLRKNEGDEVEAAFKNWDINLVRVNAEERFLTRLKDVSDPETKRKIIGEEFIRVFEEEGKKIGSVDYLAQGTIYPDVIESGTNVAAVIKSHHNVGGLPDFVDFKEIIEPLRLLFKDEVRTLGRELGLPEYLVMRQPFPGPGLAIRCLGAVSKDKLDILRDADFIFRDEIAKAHLEQTMNQYFAVLTNMRSVGVMGDGRTYDYTLALRSVTTTDFMTANWTRIPYDVLDRVSVRIVNEVKGINRIVYDITSKPPATIEFE
;
A
#
# COMPACT_ATOMS: atom_id res chain seq x y z
N MET A 1 9.95 18.63 -8.01
CA MET A 1 10.29 17.23 -8.34
C MET A 1 11.71 16.96 -7.87
N PRO A 2 12.08 15.72 -7.49
CA PRO A 2 13.49 15.35 -7.26
C PRO A 2 14.32 15.60 -8.52
N ASN A 3 15.62 15.91 -8.35
CA ASN A 3 16.50 16.22 -9.49
C ASN A 3 16.77 15.00 -10.38
N GLN A 4 16.59 13.79 -9.86
CA GLN A 4 16.74 12.53 -10.59
C GLN A 4 15.48 11.67 -10.42
N SER A 5 14.91 11.25 -11.53
CA SER A 5 13.67 10.47 -11.52
C SER A 5 13.66 9.39 -12.60
N VAL A 6 12.93 8.31 -12.37
CA VAL A 6 12.74 7.21 -13.32
C VAL A 6 11.25 7.10 -13.67
N ILE A 7 10.94 6.85 -14.93
CA ILE A 7 9.59 6.53 -15.37
C ILE A 7 9.43 5.00 -15.38
N VAL A 8 8.35 4.52 -14.79
CA VAL A 8 7.90 3.12 -14.89
C VAL A 8 6.66 3.13 -15.81
N LEU A 9 6.81 2.66 -17.06
CA LEU A 9 5.70 2.58 -18.01
C LEU A 9 4.90 1.31 -17.77
N ASP A 10 3.61 1.49 -17.52
CA ASP A 10 2.67 0.41 -17.21
C ASP A 10 2.04 -0.18 -18.48
N PHE A 11 2.29 -1.46 -18.73
CA PHE A 11 1.71 -2.24 -19.81
C PHE A 11 0.57 -3.17 -19.34
N GLY A 12 -0.02 -2.90 -18.18
CA GLY A 12 -1.14 -3.67 -17.61
C GLY A 12 -0.70 -4.90 -16.81
N GLY A 13 0.58 -5.00 -16.46
CA GLY A 13 1.10 -6.08 -15.62
C GLY A 13 0.68 -5.94 -14.15
N GLN A 14 0.66 -7.06 -13.43
CA GLN A 14 0.26 -7.08 -12.00
C GLN A 14 1.30 -6.45 -11.06
N TYR A 15 2.55 -6.28 -11.50
CA TYR A 15 3.68 -5.92 -10.64
C TYR A 15 4.22 -4.49 -10.87
N ASN A 16 3.51 -3.64 -11.61
CA ASN A 16 3.92 -2.26 -11.92
C ASN A 16 4.22 -1.43 -10.65
N GLN A 17 3.33 -1.46 -9.66
CA GLN A 17 3.53 -0.78 -8.38
C GLN A 17 4.70 -1.38 -7.59
N LEU A 18 4.91 -2.70 -7.68
CA LEU A 18 6.02 -3.36 -7.01
C LEU A 18 7.37 -2.96 -7.62
N ILE A 19 7.44 -2.82 -8.96
CA ILE A 19 8.64 -2.28 -9.64
C ILE A 19 8.95 -0.87 -9.10
N ALA A 20 7.94 0.02 -9.09
CA ALA A 20 8.12 1.38 -8.58
C ALA A 20 8.59 1.40 -7.12
N ARG A 21 8.01 0.55 -6.28
CA ARG A 21 8.43 0.39 -4.88
C ARG A 21 9.89 -0.06 -4.77
N ARG A 22 10.33 -1.04 -5.59
CA ARG A 22 11.73 -1.51 -5.59
C ARG A 22 12.71 -0.42 -6.02
N VAL A 23 12.33 0.43 -7.00
CA VAL A 23 13.12 1.61 -7.39
C VAL A 23 13.27 2.58 -6.21
N ARG A 24 12.16 2.88 -5.51
CA ARG A 24 12.15 3.74 -4.31
C ARG A 24 12.99 3.17 -3.16
N GLU A 25 12.95 1.86 -2.95
CA GLU A 25 13.82 1.15 -1.97
C GLU A 25 15.31 1.28 -2.30
N CYS A 26 15.66 1.64 -3.54
CA CYS A 26 17.02 1.99 -3.96
C CYS A 26 17.32 3.50 -3.82
N ASN A 27 16.53 4.26 -3.10
CA ASN A 27 16.64 5.71 -2.92
C ASN A 27 16.58 6.52 -4.22
N VAL A 28 15.82 6.05 -5.20
CA VAL A 28 15.60 6.75 -6.48
C VAL A 28 14.11 7.04 -6.62
N TYR A 29 13.76 8.28 -6.92
CA TYR A 29 12.38 8.66 -7.18
C TYR A 29 11.88 8.05 -8.50
N CYS A 30 10.65 7.58 -8.53
CA CYS A 30 10.01 7.14 -9.77
C CYS A 30 8.51 7.41 -9.76
N GLU A 31 7.93 7.48 -10.94
CA GLU A 31 6.47 7.51 -11.12
C GLU A 31 6.03 6.43 -12.10
N VAL A 32 4.88 5.81 -11.80
CA VAL A 32 4.18 4.92 -12.74
C VAL A 32 3.36 5.78 -13.69
N LYS A 33 3.58 5.59 -14.98
CA LYS A 33 2.89 6.30 -16.06
C LYS A 33 2.27 5.29 -17.05
N PRO A 34 1.18 5.63 -17.72
CA PRO A 34 0.63 4.76 -18.77
C PRO A 34 1.62 4.61 -19.92
N HIS A 35 1.62 3.45 -20.58
CA HIS A 35 2.45 3.20 -21.77
C HIS A 35 2.16 4.16 -22.92
N THR A 36 1.00 4.83 -22.90
CA THR A 36 0.58 5.84 -23.87
C THR A 36 1.13 7.24 -23.60
N MET A 37 2.00 7.42 -22.57
CA MET A 37 2.64 8.69 -22.28
C MET A 37 3.39 9.20 -23.52
N SER A 38 3.14 10.45 -23.91
CA SER A 38 3.72 11.03 -25.13
C SER A 38 5.22 11.32 -24.97
N ILE A 39 5.93 11.38 -26.09
CA ILE A 39 7.36 11.70 -26.11
C ILE A 39 7.65 13.08 -25.50
N ASP A 40 6.78 14.06 -25.74
CA ASP A 40 6.95 15.41 -25.17
C ASP A 40 6.75 15.42 -23.65
N GLU A 41 5.82 14.63 -23.13
CA GLU A 41 5.67 14.45 -21.68
C GLU A 41 6.89 13.75 -21.07
N ILE A 42 7.46 12.73 -21.74
CA ILE A 42 8.68 12.05 -21.29
C ILE A 42 9.85 13.05 -21.26
N ARG A 43 10.03 13.87 -22.30
CA ARG A 43 11.06 14.92 -22.35
C ARG A 43 10.87 15.96 -21.25
N ALA A 44 9.62 16.38 -21.01
CA ALA A 44 9.31 17.36 -19.97
C ALA A 44 9.53 16.80 -18.55
N PHE A 45 9.38 15.48 -18.38
CA PHE A 45 9.65 14.79 -17.11
C PHE A 45 11.17 14.67 -16.83
N ASP A 46 12.00 14.66 -17.87
CA ASP A 46 13.47 14.55 -17.86
C ASP A 46 13.98 13.36 -17.01
N PRO A 47 13.59 12.11 -17.33
CA PRO A 47 13.97 10.96 -16.51
C PRO A 47 15.41 10.51 -16.79
N ILE A 48 16.09 10.04 -15.76
CA ILE A 48 17.42 9.41 -15.89
C ILE A 48 17.36 7.98 -16.42
N GLY A 49 16.19 7.35 -16.44
CA GLY A 49 15.96 6.00 -16.93
C GLY A 49 14.47 5.69 -17.07
N ILE A 50 14.16 4.71 -17.89
CA ILE A 50 12.80 4.23 -18.13
C ILE A 50 12.74 2.72 -17.88
N ILE A 51 11.70 2.26 -17.18
CA ILE A 51 11.45 0.83 -16.97
C ILE A 51 10.13 0.46 -17.66
N PHE A 52 10.17 -0.52 -18.56
CA PHE A 52 8.99 -1.11 -19.17
C PHE A 52 8.56 -2.31 -18.32
N THR A 53 7.32 -2.31 -17.86
CA THR A 53 6.80 -3.37 -16.99
C THR A 53 6.45 -4.65 -17.78
N GLY A 54 6.08 -5.70 -17.07
CA GLY A 54 5.38 -6.84 -17.65
C GLY A 54 3.98 -6.46 -18.16
N GLY A 55 3.37 -7.33 -18.94
CA GLY A 55 2.02 -7.18 -19.47
C GLY A 55 1.32 -8.53 -19.67
N PRO A 56 -0.03 -8.57 -19.73
CA PRO A 56 -0.79 -9.82 -19.80
C PRO A 56 -0.92 -10.39 -21.22
N GLN A 57 -0.51 -9.66 -22.24
CA GLN A 57 -0.71 -9.99 -23.66
C GLN A 57 0.61 -10.36 -24.35
N SER A 58 0.53 -11.01 -25.50
CA SER A 58 1.67 -11.18 -26.41
C SER A 58 1.93 -9.87 -27.17
N VAL A 59 3.19 -9.48 -27.34
CA VAL A 59 3.59 -8.22 -27.99
C VAL A 59 3.15 -8.11 -29.44
N TYR A 60 2.89 -9.23 -30.09
CA TYR A 60 2.41 -9.33 -31.48
C TYR A 60 0.87 -9.47 -31.59
N ALA A 61 0.15 -9.54 -30.46
CA ALA A 61 -1.31 -9.64 -30.47
C ALA A 61 -1.95 -8.31 -30.88
N GLU A 62 -3.05 -8.40 -31.63
CA GLU A 62 -3.83 -7.22 -32.01
C GLU A 62 -4.37 -6.51 -30.76
N GLY A 63 -4.18 -5.19 -30.68
CA GLY A 63 -4.58 -4.39 -29.51
C GLY A 63 -3.66 -4.51 -28.28
N SER A 64 -2.52 -5.19 -28.40
CA SER A 64 -1.53 -5.23 -27.32
C SER A 64 -0.95 -3.84 -27.03
N PRO A 65 -0.61 -3.53 -25.76
CA PRO A 65 -0.04 -2.24 -25.38
C PRO A 65 1.27 -1.94 -26.13
N GLN A 66 1.33 -0.80 -26.79
CA GLN A 66 2.50 -0.36 -27.59
C GLN A 66 3.06 0.95 -27.05
N VAL A 67 4.24 1.34 -27.50
CA VAL A 67 4.86 2.64 -27.23
C VAL A 67 5.14 3.37 -28.55
N ASP A 68 5.34 4.68 -28.48
CA ASP A 68 5.90 5.43 -29.60
C ASP A 68 7.36 4.98 -29.82
N PRO A 69 7.72 4.49 -31.04
CA PRO A 69 9.09 4.04 -31.33
C PRO A 69 10.17 5.10 -31.14
N GLU A 70 9.81 6.37 -31.13
CA GLU A 70 10.74 7.49 -30.87
C GLU A 70 11.36 7.41 -29.46
N ILE A 71 10.72 6.70 -28.52
CA ILE A 71 11.25 6.48 -27.16
C ILE A 71 12.64 5.84 -27.17
N PHE A 72 12.94 4.97 -28.15
CA PHE A 72 14.25 4.32 -28.29
C PHE A 72 15.33 5.24 -28.87
N ARG A 73 14.97 6.48 -29.28
CA ARG A 73 15.87 7.50 -29.81
C ARG A 73 16.14 8.63 -28.82
N LEU A 74 15.50 8.63 -27.65
CA LEU A 74 15.65 9.69 -26.65
C LEU A 74 17.04 9.72 -25.98
N GLY A 75 17.86 8.67 -26.13
CA GLY A 75 19.14 8.56 -25.45
C GLY A 75 19.02 8.27 -23.94
N ILE A 76 17.85 7.86 -23.50
CA ILE A 76 17.56 7.52 -22.11
C ILE A 76 17.73 6.01 -21.92
N PRO A 77 18.45 5.53 -20.88
CA PRO A 77 18.53 4.10 -20.55
C PRO A 77 17.16 3.44 -20.36
N ILE A 78 17.00 2.21 -20.88
CA ILE A 78 15.74 1.48 -20.78
C ILE A 78 15.99 0.08 -20.21
N LEU A 79 15.21 -0.31 -19.20
CA LEU A 79 15.10 -1.69 -18.71
C LEU A 79 13.73 -2.27 -19.07
N GLY A 80 13.70 -3.30 -19.92
CA GLY A 80 12.49 -4.07 -20.22
C GLY A 80 12.36 -5.29 -19.31
N ILE A 81 11.20 -5.47 -18.69
CA ILE A 81 10.88 -6.62 -17.82
C ILE A 81 9.78 -7.44 -18.49
N CYS A 82 9.99 -8.75 -18.71
CA CYS A 82 9.03 -9.69 -19.27
C CYS A 82 8.45 -9.15 -20.60
N TYR A 83 7.18 -8.73 -20.62
CA TYR A 83 6.55 -8.09 -21.78
C TYR A 83 7.37 -6.90 -22.31
N GLY A 84 7.85 -6.03 -21.42
CA GLY A 84 8.65 -4.87 -21.80
C GLY A 84 9.99 -5.25 -22.47
N CYS A 85 10.61 -6.35 -22.08
CA CYS A 85 11.79 -6.90 -22.76
C CYS A 85 11.46 -7.39 -24.15
N GLN A 86 10.37 -8.14 -24.30
CA GLN A 86 9.90 -8.65 -25.59
C GLN A 86 9.51 -7.50 -26.55
N LEU A 87 8.78 -6.50 -26.04
CA LEU A 87 8.40 -5.32 -26.79
C LEU A 87 9.62 -4.55 -27.35
N MET A 88 10.61 -4.31 -26.48
CA MET A 88 11.86 -3.67 -26.87
C MET A 88 12.60 -4.49 -27.95
N ALA A 89 12.70 -5.79 -27.79
CA ALA A 89 13.34 -6.68 -28.77
C ALA A 89 12.63 -6.61 -30.12
N GLN A 90 11.28 -6.65 -30.15
CA GLN A 90 10.49 -6.59 -31.38
C GLN A 90 10.70 -5.26 -32.12
N TYR A 91 10.66 -4.13 -31.43
CA TYR A 91 10.88 -2.81 -32.06
C TYR A 91 12.29 -2.64 -32.63
N LEU A 92 13.27 -3.31 -32.06
CA LEU A 92 14.68 -3.15 -32.42
C LEU A 92 15.19 -4.24 -33.39
N GLY A 93 14.29 -5.03 -33.99
CA GLY A 93 14.59 -5.98 -35.06
C GLY A 93 14.82 -7.42 -34.61
N GLY A 94 14.45 -7.73 -33.38
CA GLY A 94 14.33 -9.10 -32.86
C GLY A 94 13.02 -9.76 -33.29
N GLU A 95 12.80 -10.98 -32.84
CA GLU A 95 11.59 -11.75 -33.10
C GLU A 95 11.10 -12.39 -31.79
N VAL A 96 9.82 -12.22 -31.49
CA VAL A 96 9.14 -12.82 -30.33
C VAL A 96 8.11 -13.82 -30.85
N THR A 97 8.08 -15.00 -30.26
CA THR A 97 7.15 -16.07 -30.64
C THR A 97 6.64 -16.83 -29.43
N ALA A 98 5.51 -17.50 -29.60
CA ALA A 98 4.98 -18.41 -28.60
C ALA A 98 5.90 -19.62 -28.42
N ALA A 99 6.10 -20.03 -27.17
CA ALA A 99 6.84 -21.24 -26.85
C ALA A 99 6.12 -22.49 -27.42
N GLY A 100 6.86 -23.36 -28.09
CA GLY A 100 6.39 -24.65 -28.56
C GLY A 100 6.07 -25.60 -27.41
N LYS A 101 5.58 -26.84 -27.76
CA LYS A 101 5.28 -27.86 -26.74
C LYS A 101 6.47 -28.28 -25.89
N ASP A 102 7.69 -28.15 -26.44
CA ASP A 102 8.94 -28.65 -25.84
C ASP A 102 9.97 -27.53 -25.55
N THR A 103 9.62 -26.25 -25.66
CA THR A 103 10.59 -25.15 -25.50
C THR A 103 10.05 -23.96 -24.79
N ALA A 104 10.87 -23.41 -23.89
CA ALA A 104 10.89 -22.02 -23.43
C ALA A 104 9.66 -21.47 -22.64
N ARG A 105 8.66 -22.29 -22.32
CA ARG A 105 7.57 -21.86 -21.42
C ARG A 105 8.00 -22.08 -19.97
N GLU A 106 8.08 -21.01 -19.20
CA GLU A 106 8.53 -21.11 -17.81
C GLU A 106 7.60 -20.34 -16.85
N TYR A 107 7.19 -21.02 -15.77
CA TYR A 107 6.38 -20.47 -14.69
C TYR A 107 6.96 -20.89 -13.35
N GLY A 108 7.19 -19.92 -12.47
CA GLY A 108 7.69 -20.14 -11.12
C GLY A 108 9.19 -19.95 -10.98
N LYS A 109 9.77 -20.63 -9.98
CA LYS A 109 11.20 -20.55 -9.67
C LYS A 109 12.02 -21.31 -10.70
N THR A 110 12.94 -20.61 -11.37
CA THR A 110 13.78 -21.15 -12.42
C THR A 110 15.24 -20.81 -12.15
N GLN A 111 16.13 -21.80 -12.31
CA GLN A 111 17.57 -21.58 -12.28
C GLN A 111 17.97 -20.79 -13.53
N THR A 112 18.67 -19.68 -13.33
CA THR A 112 19.11 -18.78 -14.40
C THR A 112 20.61 -18.52 -14.27
N TRP A 113 21.31 -18.51 -15.40
CA TRP A 113 22.74 -18.20 -15.52
C TRP A 113 22.91 -16.80 -16.08
N PHE A 114 23.88 -16.06 -15.54
CA PHE A 114 24.15 -14.66 -15.87
C PHE A 114 25.56 -14.45 -16.37
N ASP A 115 25.71 -13.58 -17.36
CA ASP A 115 26.99 -12.97 -17.71
C ASP A 115 27.28 -11.82 -16.73
N THR A 116 28.15 -12.04 -15.77
CA THR A 116 28.50 -11.07 -14.72
C THR A 116 29.36 -9.89 -15.19
N ASP A 117 29.87 -9.92 -16.42
CA ASP A 117 30.50 -8.77 -17.06
C ASP A 117 29.48 -7.71 -17.50
N CYS A 118 28.22 -8.12 -17.68
CA CYS A 118 27.10 -7.19 -17.90
C CYS A 118 26.86 -6.31 -16.68
N ARG A 119 26.74 -4.98 -16.88
CA ARG A 119 26.49 -4.03 -15.78
C ARG A 119 25.29 -4.40 -14.94
N LEU A 120 24.22 -4.94 -15.56
CA LEU A 120 22.99 -5.33 -14.84
C LEU A 120 23.25 -6.44 -13.80
N PHE A 121 24.18 -7.35 -14.09
CA PHE A 121 24.49 -8.53 -13.25
C PHE A 121 25.83 -8.42 -12.51
N ARG A 122 26.49 -7.27 -12.60
CA ARG A 122 27.78 -7.04 -11.94
C ARG A 122 27.71 -7.27 -10.43
N GLY A 123 28.65 -8.04 -9.92
CA GLY A 123 28.74 -8.36 -8.49
C GLY A 123 27.73 -9.39 -7.99
N LEU A 124 26.97 -10.02 -8.89
CA LEU A 124 26.07 -11.12 -8.58
C LEU A 124 26.76 -12.48 -8.81
N PRO A 125 26.26 -13.59 -8.24
CA PRO A 125 26.70 -14.92 -8.61
C PRO A 125 26.36 -15.22 -10.07
N GLU A 126 27.15 -16.08 -10.72
CA GLU A 126 26.95 -16.49 -12.11
C GLU A 126 25.62 -17.22 -12.35
N GLN A 127 24.97 -17.67 -11.28
CA GLN A 127 23.66 -18.33 -11.34
C GLN A 127 22.85 -18.06 -10.08
N SER A 128 21.53 -17.93 -10.23
CA SER A 128 20.59 -17.87 -9.11
C SER A 128 19.18 -18.22 -9.53
N ILE A 129 18.29 -18.31 -8.54
CA ILE A 129 16.85 -18.51 -8.78
C ILE A 129 16.20 -17.19 -9.18
N THR A 130 15.48 -17.22 -10.32
CA THR A 130 14.62 -16.13 -10.78
C THR A 130 13.17 -16.59 -10.89
N TRP A 131 12.24 -15.63 -10.88
CA TRP A 131 10.82 -15.90 -11.04
C TRP A 131 10.40 -15.67 -12.49
N MET A 132 10.01 -16.73 -13.17
CA MET A 132 9.51 -16.72 -14.53
C MET A 132 7.99 -16.74 -14.56
N SER A 133 7.41 -16.04 -15.52
CA SER A 133 5.96 -16.04 -15.77
C SER A 133 5.69 -15.69 -17.24
N HIS A 134 6.10 -16.57 -18.17
CA HIS A 134 5.96 -16.28 -19.60
C HIS A 134 5.61 -17.52 -20.44
N GLY A 135 4.80 -17.28 -21.48
CA GLY A 135 4.49 -18.25 -22.54
C GLY A 135 5.13 -17.90 -23.88
N ASP A 136 5.63 -16.68 -24.04
CA ASP A 136 6.35 -16.19 -25.20
C ASP A 136 7.81 -15.94 -24.86
N TYR A 137 8.70 -16.04 -25.83
CA TYR A 137 10.13 -15.81 -25.68
C TYR A 137 10.74 -15.14 -26.90
N MET A 138 11.92 -14.57 -26.77
CA MET A 138 12.66 -13.99 -27.89
C MET A 138 13.33 -15.09 -28.71
N ALA A 139 12.78 -15.42 -29.87
CA ALA A 139 13.37 -16.41 -30.79
C ALA A 139 14.60 -15.85 -31.53
N LYS A 140 14.63 -14.51 -31.73
CA LYS A 140 15.76 -13.82 -32.33
C LYS A 140 16.08 -12.57 -31.51
N VAL A 141 17.32 -12.45 -31.07
CA VAL A 141 17.85 -11.25 -30.40
C VAL A 141 18.18 -10.19 -31.46
N PRO A 142 17.90 -8.89 -31.23
CA PRO A 142 18.30 -7.82 -32.16
C PRO A 142 19.82 -7.80 -32.37
N GLU A 143 20.30 -7.44 -33.57
CA GLU A 143 21.73 -7.51 -33.94
C GLU A 143 22.68 -6.74 -33.03
N SER A 144 22.23 -5.59 -32.48
CA SER A 144 23.04 -4.77 -31.57
C SER A 144 23.08 -5.28 -30.14
N PHE A 145 22.27 -6.28 -29.80
CA PHE A 145 22.20 -6.83 -28.44
C PHE A 145 23.05 -8.08 -28.29
N ARG A 146 23.66 -8.24 -27.13
CA ARG A 146 24.27 -9.50 -26.72
C ARG A 146 23.39 -10.23 -25.71
N LEU A 147 23.50 -11.54 -25.72
CA LEU A 147 22.85 -12.41 -24.75
C LEU A 147 23.61 -12.34 -23.42
N VAL A 148 22.91 -12.12 -22.31
CA VAL A 148 23.51 -11.94 -20.99
C VAL A 148 22.87 -12.80 -19.89
N ALA A 149 21.79 -13.52 -20.21
CA ALA A 149 21.23 -14.52 -19.31
C ALA A 149 20.47 -15.59 -20.09
N HIS A 150 20.49 -16.84 -19.56
CA HIS A 150 19.75 -17.98 -20.08
C HIS A 150 19.29 -18.90 -18.94
N SER A 151 18.32 -19.74 -19.23
CA SER A 151 17.92 -20.89 -18.41
C SER A 151 18.10 -22.20 -19.20
N ASP A 152 17.82 -23.33 -18.58
CA ASP A 152 17.86 -24.63 -19.29
C ASP A 152 16.81 -24.70 -20.41
N ALA A 153 15.63 -24.11 -20.21
CA ALA A 153 14.53 -24.15 -21.15
C ALA A 153 14.50 -22.95 -22.12
N CYS A 154 14.95 -21.77 -21.67
CA CYS A 154 14.92 -20.53 -22.45
C CYS A 154 16.33 -19.98 -22.69
N PRO A 155 16.82 -19.97 -23.94
CA PRO A 155 18.17 -19.48 -24.25
C PRO A 155 18.29 -17.95 -24.20
N THR A 156 17.19 -17.22 -24.21
CA THR A 156 17.14 -15.76 -24.36
C THR A 156 16.42 -15.07 -23.19
N VAL A 157 16.91 -15.35 -21.97
CA VAL A 157 16.33 -14.81 -20.72
C VAL A 157 16.77 -13.39 -20.45
N GLY A 158 17.97 -12.99 -20.90
CA GLY A 158 18.47 -11.63 -20.71
C GLY A 158 19.28 -11.12 -21.90
N ILE A 159 19.05 -9.87 -22.28
CA ILE A 159 19.72 -9.19 -23.39
C ILE A 159 20.20 -7.81 -22.98
N CYS A 160 21.27 -7.30 -23.58
CA CYS A 160 21.68 -5.91 -23.40
C CYS A 160 22.33 -5.31 -24.65
N ASP A 161 22.14 -4.00 -24.81
CA ASP A 161 22.94 -3.11 -25.63
C ASP A 161 23.53 -2.02 -24.73
N GLU A 162 24.73 -2.27 -24.25
CA GLU A 162 25.40 -1.37 -23.28
C GLU A 162 25.73 -0.01 -23.86
N ALA A 163 25.91 0.09 -25.19
CA ALA A 163 26.22 1.36 -25.84
C ALA A 163 25.04 2.35 -25.79
N ARG A 164 23.80 1.83 -25.90
CA ARG A 164 22.57 2.60 -25.78
C ARG A 164 21.98 2.62 -24.38
N GLY A 165 22.50 1.80 -23.47
CA GLY A 165 21.96 1.64 -22.11
C GLY A 165 20.64 0.84 -22.09
N PHE A 166 20.42 -0.09 -23.05
CA PHE A 166 19.22 -0.90 -23.13
C PHE A 166 19.47 -2.28 -22.56
N TYR A 167 18.60 -2.69 -21.63
CA TYR A 167 18.65 -3.96 -20.94
C TYR A 167 17.27 -4.60 -20.93
N GLY A 168 17.21 -5.90 -21.09
CA GLY A 168 15.97 -6.65 -21.03
C GLY A 168 16.13 -7.97 -20.28
N VAL A 169 15.15 -8.29 -19.44
CA VAL A 169 15.07 -9.55 -18.71
C VAL A 169 13.68 -10.17 -18.88
N GLN A 170 13.63 -11.49 -19.08
CA GLN A 170 12.38 -12.22 -19.22
C GLN A 170 11.72 -12.50 -17.86
N PHE A 171 12.51 -12.64 -16.81
CA PHE A 171 12.04 -12.86 -15.44
C PHE A 171 11.64 -11.54 -14.76
N HIS A 172 11.06 -11.68 -13.57
CA HIS A 172 10.58 -10.58 -12.75
C HIS A 172 11.58 -10.27 -11.60
N PRO A 173 12.46 -9.26 -11.74
CA PRO A 173 13.41 -8.88 -10.68
C PRO A 173 12.74 -8.21 -9.48
N GLU A 174 11.53 -7.69 -9.64
CA GLU A 174 10.80 -6.97 -8.62
C GLU A 174 10.21 -7.88 -7.52
N VAL A 175 9.96 -9.16 -7.82
CA VAL A 175 9.32 -10.09 -6.87
C VAL A 175 10.33 -10.73 -5.92
N ASN A 176 9.89 -11.06 -4.70
CA ASN A 176 10.74 -11.66 -3.67
C ASN A 176 11.31 -13.05 -4.03
N HIS A 177 10.73 -13.72 -5.01
CA HIS A 177 11.16 -15.05 -5.47
C HIS A 177 12.39 -14.98 -6.38
N THR A 178 12.75 -13.80 -6.90
CA THR A 178 14.01 -13.54 -7.59
C THR A 178 15.05 -13.12 -6.55
N GLU A 179 16.00 -14.00 -6.23
CA GLU A 179 16.90 -13.84 -5.08
C GLU A 179 17.72 -12.55 -5.09
N TYR A 180 18.24 -12.14 -6.25
CA TYR A 180 19.06 -10.93 -6.41
C TYR A 180 18.37 -9.81 -7.18
N GLY A 181 17.05 -9.89 -7.34
CA GLY A 181 16.29 -8.94 -8.14
C GLY A 181 16.48 -7.47 -7.73
N ARG A 182 16.53 -7.19 -6.42
CA ARG A 182 16.81 -5.84 -5.92
C ARG A 182 18.21 -5.36 -6.30
N ALA A 183 19.21 -6.22 -6.28
CA ALA A 183 20.57 -5.85 -6.68
C ALA A 183 20.65 -5.58 -8.19
N MET A 184 19.93 -6.33 -9.02
CA MET A 184 19.82 -6.08 -10.46
C MET A 184 19.19 -4.71 -10.74
N LEU A 185 18.07 -4.40 -10.10
CA LEU A 185 17.43 -3.08 -10.23
C LEU A 185 18.35 -1.96 -9.74
N ARG A 186 19.07 -2.17 -8.63
CA ARG A 186 20.06 -1.21 -8.15
C ARG A 186 21.20 -0.99 -9.15
N ASN A 187 21.70 -2.06 -9.77
CA ASN A 187 22.71 -1.95 -10.80
C ASN A 187 22.21 -1.14 -12.02
N PHE A 188 20.99 -1.40 -12.48
CA PHE A 188 20.40 -0.57 -13.54
C PHE A 188 20.35 0.91 -13.13
N LEU A 189 19.88 1.22 -11.94
CA LEU A 189 19.72 2.61 -11.48
C LEU A 189 21.06 3.33 -11.30
N TYR A 190 22.05 2.68 -10.68
CA TYR A 190 23.30 3.32 -10.31
C TYR A 190 24.40 3.20 -11.39
N GLU A 191 24.56 1.98 -11.95
CA GLU A 191 25.66 1.71 -12.91
C GLU A 191 25.28 2.11 -14.34
N VAL A 192 23.97 2.14 -14.67
CA VAL A 192 23.50 2.44 -16.02
C VAL A 192 22.89 3.84 -16.07
N CYS A 193 21.93 4.17 -15.19
CA CYS A 193 21.26 5.47 -15.18
C CYS A 193 22.04 6.56 -14.43
N GLY A 194 23.08 6.22 -13.66
CA GLY A 194 23.89 7.19 -12.91
C GLY A 194 23.14 7.84 -11.74
N ALA A 195 22.23 7.13 -11.11
CA ALA A 195 21.50 7.62 -9.95
C ALA A 195 22.45 7.93 -8.77
N THR A 196 22.16 8.97 -7.99
CA THR A 196 22.95 9.39 -6.82
C THR A 196 22.33 9.02 -5.50
N GLY A 197 21.06 8.52 -5.50
CA GLY A 197 20.38 8.05 -4.29
C GLY A 197 19.84 9.17 -3.41
N GLU A 198 19.41 10.27 -3.99
CA GLU A 198 18.93 11.48 -3.29
C GLU A 198 17.49 11.36 -2.75
N TRP A 199 16.76 10.30 -3.11
CA TRP A 199 15.41 10.09 -2.59
C TRP A 199 15.47 9.51 -1.19
N THR A 200 15.52 10.38 -0.18
CA THR A 200 15.48 10.02 1.25
C THR A 200 14.30 10.68 1.93
N MET A 201 13.77 10.06 2.99
CA MET A 201 12.64 10.65 3.70
C MET A 201 13.01 11.94 4.44
N GLY A 202 14.26 12.07 4.91
CA GLY A 202 14.75 13.31 5.50
C GLY A 202 14.79 14.48 4.51
N ASP A 203 15.22 14.25 3.25
CA ASP A 203 15.20 15.28 2.20
C ASP A 203 13.77 15.60 1.78
N PHE A 204 12.93 14.59 1.61
CA PHE A 204 11.51 14.76 1.33
C PHE A 204 10.84 15.61 2.40
N MET A 205 11.06 15.30 3.68
CA MET A 205 10.50 16.03 4.81
C MET A 205 10.87 17.52 4.77
N ARG A 206 12.17 17.83 4.65
CA ARG A 206 12.65 19.22 4.60
C ARG A 206 12.03 20.01 3.45
N LYS A 207 12.00 19.41 2.26
CA LYS A 207 11.41 20.03 1.08
C LYS A 207 9.90 20.23 1.23
N SER A 208 9.19 19.20 1.67
CA SER A 208 7.74 19.27 1.86
C SER A 208 7.33 20.32 2.90
N ILE A 209 8.07 20.44 4.00
CA ILE A 209 7.85 21.50 5.00
C ILE A 209 8.02 22.89 4.36
N ALA A 210 9.07 23.10 3.57
CA ALA A 210 9.33 24.38 2.91
C ALA A 210 8.22 24.71 1.88
N ASP A 211 7.84 23.74 1.05
CA ASP A 211 6.80 23.90 0.03
C ASP A 211 5.42 24.19 0.66
N ILE A 212 5.07 23.47 1.74
CA ILE A 212 3.81 23.70 2.48
C ILE A 212 3.80 25.08 3.12
N ARG A 213 4.88 25.50 3.78
CA ARG A 213 5.00 26.87 4.36
C ARG A 213 4.81 27.95 3.32
N ALA A 214 5.46 27.81 2.17
CA ALA A 214 5.37 28.77 1.07
C ALA A 214 3.95 28.84 0.50
N LYS A 215 3.27 27.70 0.41
CA LYS A 215 1.90 27.58 -0.12
C LYS A 215 0.85 28.13 0.84
N VAL A 216 0.97 27.79 2.12
CA VAL A 216 -0.04 28.15 3.13
C VAL A 216 0.09 29.64 3.56
N GLY A 217 1.33 30.15 3.68
CA GLY A 217 1.54 31.50 4.20
C GLY A 217 0.88 31.68 5.56
N ASP A 218 0.03 32.70 5.70
CA ASP A 218 -0.74 32.98 6.92
C ASP A 218 -2.11 32.25 6.96
N GLY A 219 -2.39 31.35 6.00
CA GLY A 219 -3.65 30.63 5.88
C GLY A 219 -3.86 29.57 6.95
N LYS A 220 -5.10 29.14 7.14
CA LYS A 220 -5.48 28.08 8.07
C LYS A 220 -5.68 26.75 7.35
N VAL A 221 -5.19 25.69 7.96
CA VAL A 221 -5.28 24.32 7.43
C VAL A 221 -6.19 23.47 8.32
N LEU A 222 -7.11 22.73 7.72
CA LEU A 222 -7.99 21.77 8.38
C LEU A 222 -7.62 20.35 7.93
N LEU A 223 -7.47 19.43 8.87
CA LEU A 223 -7.21 18.02 8.61
C LEU A 223 -8.21 17.13 9.35
N ALA A 224 -8.81 16.17 8.64
CA ALA A 224 -9.52 15.06 9.28
C ALA A 224 -8.53 14.01 9.76
N LEU A 225 -8.36 13.90 11.09
CA LEU A 225 -7.48 12.94 11.73
C LEU A 225 -8.26 11.66 12.02
N SER A 226 -8.02 10.60 11.27
CA SER A 226 -8.70 9.30 11.45
C SER A 226 -8.06 8.41 12.52
N GLY A 227 -6.89 8.77 13.05
CA GLY A 227 -6.08 7.92 13.92
C GLY A 227 -5.30 6.84 13.17
N GLY A 228 -5.45 6.72 11.85
CA GLY A 228 -4.61 5.86 11.00
C GLY A 228 -3.21 6.43 10.80
N VAL A 229 -2.27 5.59 10.34
CA VAL A 229 -0.87 5.97 10.10
C VAL A 229 -0.76 7.19 9.19
N ASP A 230 -1.47 7.17 8.04
CA ASP A 230 -1.32 8.21 7.01
C ASP A 230 -1.81 9.58 7.50
N SER A 231 -3.01 9.63 8.09
CA SER A 231 -3.52 10.88 8.65
C SER A 231 -2.67 11.41 9.80
N SER A 232 -2.08 10.52 10.60
CA SER A 232 -1.17 10.90 11.70
C SER A 232 0.17 11.45 11.19
N VAL A 233 0.74 10.83 10.16
CA VAL A 233 1.98 11.34 9.53
C VAL A 233 1.73 12.64 8.79
N ALA A 234 0.58 12.78 8.11
CA ALA A 234 0.17 14.04 7.50
C ALA A 234 0.01 15.15 8.56
N ALA A 235 -0.63 14.85 9.70
CA ALA A 235 -0.76 15.80 10.81
C ALA A 235 0.61 16.25 11.34
N ALA A 236 1.51 15.32 11.57
CA ALA A 236 2.86 15.60 12.05
C ALA A 236 3.67 16.47 11.07
N LEU A 237 3.64 16.14 9.78
CA LEU A 237 4.33 16.91 8.74
C LEU A 237 3.76 18.33 8.61
N LEU A 238 2.43 18.48 8.67
CA LEU A 238 1.75 19.77 8.65
C LEU A 238 2.04 20.58 9.92
N ALA A 239 2.08 19.94 11.09
CA ALA A 239 2.43 20.58 12.35
C ALA A 239 3.82 21.21 12.30
N GLU A 240 4.82 20.47 11.78
CA GLU A 240 6.18 20.99 11.56
C GLU A 240 6.20 22.14 10.53
N ALA A 241 5.29 22.12 9.56
CA ALA A 241 5.26 23.13 8.52
C ALA A 241 4.57 24.43 8.98
N VAL A 242 3.39 24.35 9.62
CA VAL A 242 2.51 25.51 9.87
C VAL A 242 2.09 25.67 11.32
N GLY A 243 2.47 24.75 12.21
CA GLY A 243 2.22 24.86 13.65
C GLY A 243 0.75 25.11 13.99
N SER A 244 0.49 26.13 14.81
CA SER A 244 -0.85 26.50 15.32
C SER A 244 -1.87 26.91 14.24
N GLN A 245 -1.46 27.09 12.98
CA GLN A 245 -2.39 27.29 11.86
C GLN A 245 -3.12 25.99 11.47
N LEU A 246 -2.62 24.82 11.94
CA LEU A 246 -3.24 23.52 11.72
C LEU A 246 -4.31 23.23 12.77
N THR A 247 -5.51 22.91 12.31
CA THR A 247 -6.57 22.32 13.14
C THR A 247 -6.84 20.90 12.67
N CYS A 248 -6.71 19.93 13.59
CA CYS A 248 -7.05 18.54 13.35
C CYS A 248 -8.37 18.21 14.04
N ILE A 249 -9.35 17.69 13.30
CA ILE A 249 -10.59 17.16 13.86
C ILE A 249 -10.47 15.64 13.93
N PHE A 250 -10.52 15.10 15.15
CA PHE A 250 -10.56 13.67 15.42
C PHE A 250 -11.96 13.27 15.88
N VAL A 251 -12.68 12.52 15.05
CA VAL A 251 -14.03 12.05 15.34
C VAL A 251 -13.98 10.70 16.05
N ASP A 252 -14.28 10.69 17.34
CA ASP A 252 -14.49 9.47 18.10
C ASP A 252 -15.94 8.99 17.91
N HIS A 253 -16.12 8.17 16.89
CA HIS A 253 -17.41 7.64 16.47
C HIS A 253 -17.89 6.42 17.27
N GLY A 254 -17.18 6.04 18.34
CA GLY A 254 -17.54 4.90 19.16
C GLY A 254 -17.29 3.53 18.51
N LEU A 255 -16.64 3.47 17.36
CA LEU A 255 -16.28 2.22 16.64
C LEU A 255 -14.77 1.98 16.65
N LEU A 256 -14.03 2.75 17.45
CA LEU A 256 -12.59 2.62 17.64
C LEU A 256 -12.25 1.42 18.52
N ARG A 257 -10.99 0.96 18.42
CA ARG A 257 -10.41 -0.01 19.35
C ARG A 257 -10.37 0.54 20.77
N LYS A 258 -10.18 -0.34 21.74
CA LYS A 258 -10.00 0.06 23.13
C LYS A 258 -8.82 1.03 23.27
N ASN A 259 -9.05 2.16 23.94
CA ASN A 259 -8.10 3.25 24.22
C ASN A 259 -7.55 3.99 22.99
N GLU A 260 -8.00 3.68 21.77
CA GLU A 260 -7.42 4.24 20.54
C GLU A 260 -7.55 5.76 20.45
N GLY A 261 -8.68 6.33 20.89
CA GLY A 261 -8.87 7.78 20.92
C GLY A 261 -7.89 8.47 21.87
N ASP A 262 -7.67 7.89 23.05
CA ASP A 262 -6.76 8.44 24.06
C ASP A 262 -5.29 8.32 23.62
N GLU A 263 -4.94 7.23 22.90
CA GLU A 263 -3.61 7.03 22.32
C GLU A 263 -3.30 8.09 21.25
N VAL A 264 -4.27 8.40 20.39
CA VAL A 264 -4.13 9.45 19.37
C VAL A 264 -3.97 10.82 20.01
N GLU A 265 -4.81 11.16 20.98
CA GLU A 265 -4.73 12.43 21.70
C GLU A 265 -3.39 12.59 22.43
N ALA A 266 -2.92 11.52 23.11
CA ALA A 266 -1.63 11.51 23.81
C ALA A 266 -0.44 11.68 22.86
N ALA A 267 -0.50 11.09 21.65
CA ALA A 267 0.56 11.21 20.65
C ALA A 267 0.77 12.67 20.17
N PHE A 268 -0.29 13.46 20.12
CA PHE A 268 -0.23 14.84 19.66
C PHE A 268 -0.24 15.91 20.78
N LYS A 269 -0.26 15.48 22.04
CA LYS A 269 -0.37 16.39 23.19
C LYS A 269 0.71 17.49 23.24
N ASN A 270 1.91 17.19 22.78
CA ASN A 270 3.06 18.10 22.83
C ASN A 270 3.34 18.81 21.49
N TRP A 271 2.47 18.64 20.50
CA TRP A 271 2.59 19.28 19.21
C TRP A 271 1.89 20.63 19.19
N ASP A 272 2.45 21.59 18.46
CA ASP A 272 1.83 22.93 18.28
C ASP A 272 0.71 22.87 17.23
N ILE A 273 -0.41 22.21 17.58
CA ILE A 273 -1.60 22.08 16.74
C ILE A 273 -2.87 22.29 17.55
N ASN A 274 -3.95 22.63 16.86
CA ASN A 274 -5.29 22.67 17.45
C ASN A 274 -5.96 21.30 17.24
N LEU A 275 -5.92 20.43 18.25
CA LEU A 275 -6.60 19.12 18.19
C LEU A 275 -8.00 19.20 18.79
N VAL A 276 -9.01 18.95 17.98
CA VAL A 276 -10.42 18.89 18.39
C VAL A 276 -10.89 17.44 18.36
N ARG A 277 -11.06 16.82 19.53
CA ARG A 277 -11.70 15.50 19.67
C ARG A 277 -13.20 15.66 19.81
N VAL A 278 -13.95 15.04 18.91
CA VAL A 278 -15.42 15.08 18.89
C VAL A 278 -15.94 13.71 19.32
N ASN A 279 -16.57 13.65 20.50
CA ASN A 279 -17.27 12.44 20.93
C ASN A 279 -18.63 12.34 20.22
N ALA A 280 -18.73 11.41 19.27
CA ALA A 280 -19.91 11.18 18.46
C ALA A 280 -20.50 9.76 18.62
N GLU A 281 -20.04 8.97 19.62
CA GLU A 281 -20.46 7.56 19.82
C GLU A 281 -21.98 7.40 19.76
N GLU A 282 -22.75 8.15 20.56
CA GLU A 282 -24.20 8.02 20.63
C GLU A 282 -24.86 8.29 19.27
N ARG A 283 -24.36 9.28 18.55
CA ARG A 283 -24.85 9.69 17.23
C ARG A 283 -24.68 8.57 16.20
N PHE A 284 -23.48 7.98 16.12
CA PHE A 284 -23.23 6.86 15.21
C PHE A 284 -24.01 5.61 15.60
N LEU A 285 -24.05 5.25 16.88
CA LEU A 285 -24.79 4.08 17.34
C LEU A 285 -26.31 4.20 17.09
N THR A 286 -26.86 5.41 17.21
CA THR A 286 -28.27 5.68 16.89
C THR A 286 -28.57 5.44 15.41
N ARG A 287 -27.68 5.88 14.52
CA ARG A 287 -27.80 5.69 13.06
C ARG A 287 -27.60 4.23 12.62
N LEU A 288 -26.79 3.47 13.36
CA LEU A 288 -26.50 2.06 13.10
C LEU A 288 -27.48 1.09 13.77
N LYS A 289 -28.44 1.62 14.54
CA LYS A 289 -29.41 0.78 15.23
C LYS A 289 -30.16 -0.11 14.24
N ASP A 290 -30.16 -1.43 14.51
CA ASP A 290 -30.83 -2.48 13.72
C ASP A 290 -30.30 -2.64 12.28
N VAL A 291 -29.16 -2.00 11.94
CA VAL A 291 -28.50 -2.14 10.63
C VAL A 291 -27.56 -3.33 10.67
N SER A 292 -27.84 -4.36 9.86
CA SER A 292 -27.04 -5.60 9.78
C SER A 292 -26.30 -5.77 8.45
N ASP A 293 -26.68 -5.07 7.40
CA ASP A 293 -26.05 -5.16 6.09
C ASP A 293 -24.70 -4.39 6.09
N PRO A 294 -23.58 -5.04 5.70
CA PRO A 294 -22.25 -4.44 5.77
C PRO A 294 -22.09 -3.17 4.93
N GLU A 295 -22.63 -3.15 3.71
CA GLU A 295 -22.50 -1.99 2.82
C GLU A 295 -23.34 -0.81 3.35
N THR A 296 -24.50 -1.08 3.92
CA THR A 296 -25.33 -0.06 4.58
C THR A 296 -24.61 0.52 5.81
N LYS A 297 -23.94 -0.33 6.62
CA LYS A 297 -23.10 0.15 7.73
C LYS A 297 -22.01 1.10 7.24
N ARG A 298 -21.25 0.70 6.21
CA ARG A 298 -20.16 1.51 5.62
C ARG A 298 -20.67 2.86 5.15
N LYS A 299 -21.79 2.87 4.43
CA LYS A 299 -22.41 4.08 3.90
C LYS A 299 -22.86 5.02 5.01
N ILE A 300 -23.58 4.53 6.02
CA ILE A 300 -24.04 5.32 7.16
C ILE A 300 -22.86 5.93 7.92
N ILE A 301 -21.82 5.13 8.19
CA ILE A 301 -20.64 5.60 8.92
C ILE A 301 -19.91 6.69 8.14
N GLY A 302 -19.71 6.49 6.83
CA GLY A 302 -19.07 7.50 5.99
C GLY A 302 -19.85 8.80 5.91
N GLU A 303 -21.17 8.74 5.65
CA GLU A 303 -22.03 9.93 5.61
C GLU A 303 -22.03 10.68 6.94
N GLU A 304 -22.12 9.95 8.05
CA GLU A 304 -22.20 10.58 9.36
C GLU A 304 -20.87 11.19 9.78
N PHE A 305 -19.75 10.57 9.43
CA PHE A 305 -18.41 11.12 9.64
C PHE A 305 -18.27 12.49 8.97
N ILE A 306 -18.70 12.60 7.71
CA ILE A 306 -18.64 13.87 6.98
C ILE A 306 -19.51 14.93 7.64
N ARG A 307 -20.74 14.59 8.05
CA ARG A 307 -21.63 15.55 8.73
C ARG A 307 -21.03 16.08 10.02
N VAL A 308 -20.44 15.18 10.84
CA VAL A 308 -19.76 15.61 12.07
C VAL A 308 -18.58 16.51 11.76
N PHE A 309 -17.76 16.12 10.77
CA PHE A 309 -16.61 16.91 10.33
C PHE A 309 -17.03 18.31 9.83
N GLU A 310 -18.11 18.38 9.05
CA GLU A 310 -18.70 19.64 8.57
C GLU A 310 -19.20 20.53 9.70
N GLU A 311 -19.93 19.97 10.64
CA GLU A 311 -20.46 20.71 11.78
C GLU A 311 -19.33 21.31 12.63
N GLU A 312 -18.27 20.55 12.88
CA GLU A 312 -17.12 21.03 13.62
C GLU A 312 -16.29 22.04 12.80
N GLY A 313 -16.12 21.80 11.51
CA GLY A 313 -15.46 22.75 10.60
C GLY A 313 -16.14 24.13 10.59
N LYS A 314 -17.48 24.19 10.60
CA LYS A 314 -18.24 25.42 10.69
C LYS A 314 -17.96 26.19 11.99
N LYS A 315 -17.74 25.50 13.11
CA LYS A 315 -17.42 26.14 14.40
C LYS A 315 -16.03 26.77 14.41
N ILE A 316 -15.09 26.21 13.64
CA ILE A 316 -13.70 26.70 13.52
C ILE A 316 -13.67 28.02 12.73
N GLY A 317 -14.65 28.27 11.87
CA GLY A 317 -14.76 29.48 11.05
C GLY A 317 -14.06 29.33 9.70
N SER A 318 -13.48 30.41 9.16
CA SER A 318 -12.83 30.37 7.84
C SER A 318 -11.58 29.50 7.87
N VAL A 319 -11.51 28.55 6.94
CA VAL A 319 -10.36 27.67 6.68
C VAL A 319 -9.95 27.86 5.22
N ASP A 320 -8.67 28.03 4.97
CA ASP A 320 -8.15 28.27 3.62
C ASP A 320 -7.82 26.98 2.87
N TYR A 321 -7.36 25.95 3.58
CA TYR A 321 -6.90 24.70 2.99
C TYR A 321 -7.46 23.49 3.72
N LEU A 322 -7.92 22.50 2.94
CA LEU A 322 -8.22 21.16 3.46
C LEU A 322 -7.00 20.26 3.22
N ALA A 323 -6.55 19.54 4.24
CA ALA A 323 -5.49 18.57 4.09
C ALA A 323 -6.05 17.14 4.11
N GLN A 324 -5.44 16.25 3.30
CA GLN A 324 -5.80 14.85 3.20
C GLN A 324 -4.54 13.96 3.26
N GLY A 325 -4.68 12.79 3.87
CA GLY A 325 -3.62 11.79 4.00
C GLY A 325 -3.53 10.83 2.81
N THR A 326 -3.85 11.28 1.59
CA THR A 326 -3.73 10.50 0.34
C THR A 326 -2.29 10.06 0.14
N ILE A 327 -2.08 8.79 -0.22
CA ILE A 327 -0.77 8.21 -0.52
C ILE A 327 -0.66 7.78 -1.98
N TYR A 328 0.54 7.46 -2.46
CA TYR A 328 0.79 7.20 -3.87
C TYR A 328 0.00 6.01 -4.47
N PRO A 329 -0.19 4.87 -3.78
CA PRO A 329 -1.08 3.81 -4.27
C PRO A 329 -2.51 4.29 -4.54
N ASP A 330 -3.08 5.14 -3.70
CA ASP A 330 -4.42 5.70 -3.89
C ASP A 330 -4.52 6.49 -5.20
N VAL A 331 -3.45 7.20 -5.54
CA VAL A 331 -3.36 7.99 -6.79
C VAL A 331 -3.32 7.10 -8.03
N ILE A 332 -2.55 5.98 -7.97
CA ILE A 332 -2.43 5.05 -9.10
C ILE A 332 -3.74 4.30 -9.34
N GLU A 333 -4.37 3.78 -8.27
CA GLU A 333 -5.61 2.99 -8.36
C GLU A 333 -6.79 3.82 -8.87
N SER A 334 -6.77 5.10 -8.60
CA SER A 334 -7.86 6.01 -8.94
C SER A 334 -7.77 6.60 -10.35
N GLY A 335 -6.69 6.37 -11.09
CA GLY A 335 -6.43 6.96 -12.42
C GLY A 335 -6.07 8.45 -12.37
N THR A 336 -5.62 8.98 -13.51
CA THR A 336 -5.03 10.33 -13.62
C THR A 336 -6.00 11.51 -13.46
N ASN A 337 -7.31 11.28 -13.33
CA ASN A 337 -8.31 12.35 -13.16
C ASN A 337 -8.55 12.66 -11.68
N VAL A 338 -7.69 13.47 -11.10
CA VAL A 338 -7.65 13.90 -9.69
C VAL A 338 -8.99 14.43 -9.17
N ALA A 339 -9.76 15.14 -9.97
CA ALA A 339 -11.06 15.69 -9.56
C ALA A 339 -12.20 14.65 -9.51
N ALA A 340 -12.10 13.56 -10.27
CA ALA A 340 -13.08 12.47 -10.25
C ALA A 340 -12.82 11.47 -9.12
N VAL A 341 -11.55 11.33 -8.71
CA VAL A 341 -11.05 10.40 -7.70
C VAL A 341 -11.41 10.81 -6.29
N ILE A 342 -11.35 12.08 -5.98
CA ILE A 342 -11.80 12.63 -4.69
C ILE A 342 -13.28 12.26 -4.43
N LYS A 343 -14.04 11.95 -5.49
CA LYS A 343 -15.47 11.60 -5.41
C LYS A 343 -15.78 10.11 -5.23
N SER A 344 -14.87 9.15 -5.44
CA SER A 344 -15.32 7.76 -5.61
C SER A 344 -14.79 6.67 -4.66
N HIS A 345 -13.63 6.76 -3.99
CA HIS A 345 -13.09 5.58 -3.30
C HIS A 345 -12.63 5.73 -1.84
N HIS A 346 -12.22 6.90 -1.38
CA HIS A 346 -11.95 7.14 0.05
C HIS A 346 -12.93 8.09 0.72
N ASN A 347 -13.82 8.70 -0.06
CA ASN A 347 -14.94 9.48 0.42
C ASN A 347 -16.26 8.77 0.14
N VAL A 348 -16.75 8.00 1.08
CA VAL A 348 -18.13 7.52 1.09
C VAL A 348 -19.09 8.70 1.32
N GLY A 349 -18.87 9.84 0.69
CA GLY A 349 -19.75 10.99 0.90
C GLY A 349 -19.33 12.32 0.30
N GLY A 350 -18.21 12.40 -0.43
CA GLY A 350 -17.81 13.64 -1.09
C GLY A 350 -17.05 14.63 -0.20
N LEU A 351 -16.55 15.70 -0.83
CA LEU A 351 -15.98 16.85 -0.09
C LEU A 351 -17.09 17.61 0.64
N PRO A 352 -16.79 18.23 1.79
CA PRO A 352 -17.74 19.08 2.49
C PRO A 352 -18.22 20.23 1.59
N ASP A 353 -19.52 20.34 1.39
CA ASP A 353 -20.13 21.39 0.53
C ASP A 353 -20.10 22.81 1.14
N PHE A 354 -19.66 22.93 2.39
CA PHE A 354 -19.84 24.17 3.18
C PHE A 354 -18.61 25.07 3.28
N VAL A 355 -17.44 24.64 2.79
CA VAL A 355 -16.19 25.41 2.90
C VAL A 355 -15.62 25.66 1.52
N ASP A 356 -15.50 26.93 1.16
CA ASP A 356 -14.74 27.40 0.00
C ASP A 356 -13.24 27.31 0.33
N PHE A 357 -12.66 26.10 0.18
CA PHE A 357 -11.22 25.95 0.27
C PHE A 357 -10.55 26.56 -0.96
N LYS A 358 -9.43 27.23 -0.75
CA LYS A 358 -8.57 27.67 -1.86
C LYS A 358 -8.00 26.47 -2.62
N GLU A 359 -7.57 25.46 -1.87
CA GLU A 359 -6.94 24.25 -2.43
C GLU A 359 -6.89 23.11 -1.41
N ILE A 360 -6.73 21.87 -1.91
CA ILE A 360 -6.47 20.69 -1.09
C ILE A 360 -4.96 20.47 -1.01
N ILE A 361 -4.46 20.19 0.20
CA ILE A 361 -3.06 19.82 0.45
C ILE A 361 -2.99 18.32 0.70
N GLU A 362 -2.23 17.60 -0.13
CA GLU A 362 -2.01 16.16 -0.02
C GLU A 362 -0.51 15.90 0.22
N PRO A 363 -0.03 16.05 1.45
CA PRO A 363 1.40 16.07 1.73
C PRO A 363 2.11 14.73 1.50
N LEU A 364 1.36 13.62 1.49
CA LEU A 364 1.89 12.26 1.34
C LEU A 364 1.64 11.64 -0.04
N ARG A 365 1.04 12.40 -0.97
CA ARG A 365 0.59 11.94 -2.29
C ARG A 365 1.66 11.22 -3.11
N LEU A 366 2.93 11.54 -2.89
CA LEU A 366 4.06 10.95 -3.61
C LEU A 366 4.66 9.72 -2.92
N LEU A 367 4.19 9.33 -1.74
CA LEU A 367 4.80 8.32 -0.90
C LEU A 367 4.06 6.98 -0.92
N PHE A 368 4.82 5.88 -0.95
CA PHE A 368 4.33 4.56 -0.62
C PHE A 368 4.14 4.41 0.90
N LYS A 369 3.39 3.41 1.33
CA LYS A 369 3.07 3.17 2.75
C LYS A 369 4.28 2.98 3.65
N ASP A 370 5.32 2.32 3.18
CA ASP A 370 6.57 2.12 3.89
C ASP A 370 7.41 3.41 3.99
N GLU A 371 7.38 4.25 2.94
CA GLU A 371 7.97 5.60 2.97
C GLU A 371 7.22 6.50 3.98
N VAL A 372 5.89 6.43 4.02
CA VAL A 372 5.07 7.15 5.03
C VAL A 372 5.46 6.74 6.45
N ARG A 373 5.64 5.45 6.71
CA ARG A 373 6.11 4.97 8.02
C ARG A 373 7.51 5.46 8.37
N THR A 374 8.42 5.45 7.41
CA THR A 374 9.78 6.00 7.59
C THR A 374 9.73 7.48 7.89
N LEU A 375 8.93 8.26 7.14
CA LEU A 375 8.69 9.68 7.39
C LEU A 375 8.11 9.92 8.79
N GLY A 376 7.17 9.09 9.23
CA GLY A 376 6.59 9.17 10.58
C GLY A 376 7.64 9.02 11.70
N ARG A 377 8.63 8.12 11.52
CA ARG A 377 9.76 7.98 12.44
C ARG A 377 10.68 9.20 12.42
N GLU A 378 11.00 9.71 11.24
CA GLU A 378 11.80 10.94 11.07
C GLU A 378 11.14 12.16 11.74
N LEU A 379 9.82 12.23 11.70
CA LEU A 379 9.02 13.25 12.39
C LEU A 379 8.90 13.03 13.90
N GLY A 380 9.37 11.90 14.44
CA GLY A 380 9.34 11.59 15.88
C GLY A 380 8.00 11.04 16.40
N LEU A 381 7.14 10.54 15.52
CA LEU A 381 5.92 9.86 15.96
C LEU A 381 6.25 8.55 16.69
N PRO A 382 5.48 8.17 17.72
CA PRO A 382 5.72 6.95 18.48
C PRO A 382 5.58 5.69 17.61
N GLU A 383 6.43 4.69 17.81
CA GLU A 383 6.48 3.47 17.00
C GLU A 383 5.13 2.72 16.96
N TYR A 384 4.38 2.70 18.07
CA TYR A 384 3.07 2.06 18.10
C TYR A 384 2.04 2.70 17.16
N LEU A 385 2.20 4.00 16.84
CA LEU A 385 1.35 4.72 15.91
C LEU A 385 1.82 4.49 14.46
N VAL A 386 3.12 4.55 14.22
CA VAL A 386 3.73 4.37 12.89
C VAL A 386 3.57 2.93 12.39
N MET A 387 3.73 1.94 13.29
CA MET A 387 3.62 0.50 12.95
C MET A 387 2.22 -0.07 13.15
N ARG A 388 1.25 0.78 13.45
CA ARG A 388 -0.15 0.35 13.59
C ARG A 388 -0.59 -0.43 12.35
N GLN A 389 -1.17 -1.63 12.61
CA GLN A 389 -1.75 -2.44 11.54
C GLN A 389 -2.96 -1.71 10.90
N PRO A 390 -3.29 -2.01 9.64
CA PRO A 390 -4.46 -1.43 8.99
C PRO A 390 -5.72 -1.60 9.84
N PHE A 391 -6.52 -0.54 9.90
CA PHE A 391 -7.82 -0.56 10.55
C PHE A 391 -8.84 0.05 9.60
N PRO A 392 -9.93 -0.65 9.31
CA PRO A 392 -10.88 -0.19 8.30
C PRO A 392 -11.60 1.09 8.75
N GLY A 393 -11.97 1.93 7.80
CA GLY A 393 -12.70 3.18 8.06
C GLY A 393 -13.97 3.00 8.91
N PRO A 394 -14.80 1.97 8.67
CA PRO A 394 -15.96 1.65 9.52
C PRO A 394 -15.62 1.14 10.93
N GLY A 395 -14.36 0.97 11.25
CA GLY A 395 -13.90 0.53 12.56
C GLY A 395 -14.40 -0.87 12.95
N LEU A 396 -14.72 -1.03 14.21
CA LEU A 396 -15.24 -2.30 14.75
C LEU A 396 -16.63 -2.67 14.24
N ALA A 397 -17.35 -1.77 13.54
CA ALA A 397 -18.69 -2.08 13.03
C ALA A 397 -18.70 -3.26 12.06
N ILE A 398 -17.65 -3.44 11.25
CA ILE A 398 -17.50 -4.56 10.30
C ILE A 398 -16.81 -5.78 10.91
N ARG A 399 -16.45 -5.71 12.18
CA ARG A 399 -15.96 -6.84 13.00
C ARG A 399 -16.98 -7.27 14.06
N CYS A 400 -18.12 -6.57 14.12
CA CYS A 400 -19.30 -6.94 14.89
C CYS A 400 -20.39 -7.38 13.91
N LEU A 401 -20.48 -8.70 13.65
CA LEU A 401 -21.38 -9.23 12.63
C LEU A 401 -22.86 -8.96 12.97
N GLY A 402 -23.63 -8.59 11.94
CA GLY A 402 -25.01 -8.17 12.09
C GLY A 402 -25.16 -6.81 12.78
N ALA A 403 -26.29 -6.55 13.43
CA ALA A 403 -26.56 -5.25 14.04
C ALA A 403 -25.59 -4.91 15.17
N VAL A 404 -25.07 -3.69 15.13
CA VAL A 404 -24.11 -3.14 16.11
C VAL A 404 -24.86 -2.61 17.34
N SER A 405 -24.29 -2.84 18.53
CA SER A 405 -24.75 -2.20 19.77
C SER A 405 -23.56 -1.91 20.68
N LYS A 406 -23.74 -0.99 21.63
CA LYS A 406 -22.68 -0.62 22.58
C LYS A 406 -22.15 -1.85 23.32
N ASP A 407 -23.02 -2.70 23.86
CA ASP A 407 -22.63 -3.90 24.61
C ASP A 407 -21.78 -4.86 23.76
N LYS A 408 -22.16 -5.06 22.50
CA LYS A 408 -21.40 -5.91 21.58
C LYS A 408 -20.02 -5.30 21.26
N LEU A 409 -19.96 -3.99 21.08
CA LEU A 409 -18.69 -3.29 20.83
C LEU A 409 -17.77 -3.34 22.05
N ASP A 410 -18.29 -3.20 23.24
CA ASP A 410 -17.49 -3.27 24.48
C ASP A 410 -16.91 -4.69 24.66
N ILE A 411 -17.72 -5.74 24.43
CA ILE A 411 -17.25 -7.13 24.37
C ILE A 411 -16.13 -7.30 23.34
N LEU A 412 -16.34 -6.80 22.12
CA LEU A 412 -15.38 -6.93 21.04
C LEU A 412 -14.09 -6.15 21.31
N ARG A 413 -14.17 -4.94 21.86
CA ARG A 413 -13.00 -4.12 22.25
C ARG A 413 -12.12 -4.82 23.27
N ASP A 414 -12.74 -5.39 24.30
CA ASP A 414 -12.01 -6.10 25.34
C ASP A 414 -11.34 -7.36 24.81
N ALA A 415 -12.04 -8.14 23.99
CA ALA A 415 -11.50 -9.34 23.39
C ALA A 415 -10.39 -9.05 22.38
N ASP A 416 -10.55 -8.04 21.50
CA ASP A 416 -9.53 -7.61 20.56
C ASP A 416 -8.28 -7.08 21.27
N PHE A 417 -8.46 -6.34 22.36
CA PHE A 417 -7.36 -5.85 23.18
C PHE A 417 -6.54 -7.00 23.76
N ILE A 418 -7.19 -8.02 24.34
CA ILE A 418 -6.50 -9.19 24.89
C ILE A 418 -5.74 -9.94 23.80
N PHE A 419 -6.35 -10.14 22.64
CA PHE A 419 -5.69 -10.81 21.53
C PHE A 419 -4.43 -10.05 21.09
N ARG A 420 -4.54 -8.73 20.89
CA ARG A 420 -3.37 -7.90 20.51
C ARG A 420 -2.30 -7.87 21.59
N ASP A 421 -2.67 -7.83 22.86
CA ASP A 421 -1.76 -7.85 24.00
C ASP A 421 -0.95 -9.16 24.08
N GLU A 422 -1.59 -10.32 23.87
CA GLU A 422 -0.89 -11.61 23.86
C GLU A 422 0.03 -11.78 22.64
N ILE A 423 -0.36 -11.24 21.46
CA ILE A 423 0.51 -11.19 20.28
C ILE A 423 1.75 -10.33 20.58
N ALA A 424 1.58 -9.17 21.20
CA ALA A 424 2.67 -8.27 21.55
C ALA A 424 3.63 -8.90 22.58
N LYS A 425 3.08 -9.53 23.63
CA LYS A 425 3.88 -10.26 24.62
C LYS A 425 4.67 -11.44 24.04
N ALA A 426 4.17 -12.03 22.98
CA ALA A 426 4.85 -13.09 22.25
C ALA A 426 5.83 -12.56 21.17
N HIS A 427 5.95 -11.24 21.00
CA HIS A 427 6.78 -10.59 19.97
C HIS A 427 6.47 -11.06 18.54
N LEU A 428 5.18 -11.28 18.24
CA LEU A 428 4.71 -11.79 16.95
C LEU A 428 4.16 -10.71 16.02
N GLU A 429 4.08 -9.45 16.44
CA GLU A 429 3.44 -8.35 15.68
C GLU A 429 4.05 -8.16 14.29
N GLN A 430 5.36 -8.42 14.15
CA GLN A 430 6.06 -8.26 12.88
C GLN A 430 5.97 -9.49 11.96
N THR A 431 5.46 -10.61 12.48
CA THR A 431 5.31 -11.86 11.71
C THR A 431 4.00 -11.93 10.94
N MET A 432 3.09 -10.99 11.19
CA MET A 432 1.76 -10.93 10.58
C MET A 432 1.40 -9.50 10.18
N ASN A 433 0.64 -9.36 9.10
CA ASN A 433 0.28 -8.05 8.57
C ASN A 433 -1.00 -7.49 9.20
N GLN A 434 -1.91 -8.38 9.57
CA GLN A 434 -3.17 -8.00 10.20
C GLN A 434 -3.67 -9.12 11.11
N TYR A 435 -4.12 -8.77 12.31
CA TYR A 435 -4.69 -9.69 13.28
C TYR A 435 -5.72 -8.96 14.15
N PHE A 436 -6.86 -9.59 14.40
CA PHE A 436 -8.00 -8.97 15.08
C PHE A 436 -9.02 -10.02 15.55
N ALA A 437 -9.89 -9.58 16.45
CA ALA A 437 -11.06 -10.35 16.88
C ALA A 437 -12.32 -9.90 16.12
N VAL A 438 -13.26 -10.85 15.94
CA VAL A 438 -14.57 -10.64 15.31
C VAL A 438 -15.65 -11.21 16.21
N LEU A 439 -16.60 -10.39 16.61
CA LEU A 439 -17.76 -10.85 17.35
C LEU A 439 -18.80 -11.38 16.38
N THR A 440 -18.98 -12.71 16.35
CA THR A 440 -19.98 -13.33 15.49
C THR A 440 -21.39 -13.22 16.10
N ASN A 441 -22.43 -13.37 15.28
CA ASN A 441 -23.78 -13.52 15.81
C ASN A 441 -24.08 -14.92 16.33
N MET A 442 -23.14 -15.85 16.15
CA MET A 442 -23.29 -17.23 16.60
C MET A 442 -23.23 -17.29 18.12
N ARG A 443 -24.22 -17.92 18.71
CA ARG A 443 -24.25 -18.24 20.14
C ARG A 443 -24.08 -19.73 20.35
N SER A 444 -23.45 -20.10 21.42
CA SER A 444 -23.22 -21.50 21.78
C SER A 444 -23.48 -21.75 23.25
N VAL A 445 -23.84 -23.01 23.55
CA VAL A 445 -23.97 -23.48 24.93
C VAL A 445 -22.56 -23.61 25.52
N GLY A 446 -22.36 -23.05 26.70
CA GLY A 446 -21.19 -23.23 27.53
C GLY A 446 -21.55 -23.73 28.91
N VAL A 447 -20.53 -24.15 29.65
CA VAL A 447 -20.63 -24.48 31.08
C VAL A 447 -19.60 -23.65 31.79
N MET A 448 -20.06 -22.73 32.62
CA MET A 448 -19.17 -21.84 33.40
C MET A 448 -19.53 -21.97 34.89
N GLY A 449 -18.65 -22.57 35.67
CA GLY A 449 -18.97 -23.04 37.01
C GLY A 449 -20.03 -24.15 36.91
N ASP A 450 -21.07 -24.13 37.75
CA ASP A 450 -22.16 -25.10 37.76
C ASP A 450 -23.36 -24.72 36.89
N GLY A 451 -23.24 -23.62 36.11
CA GLY A 451 -24.32 -23.08 35.29
C GLY A 451 -24.11 -23.26 33.80
N ARG A 452 -25.21 -23.47 33.05
CA ARG A 452 -25.23 -23.36 31.59
C ARG A 452 -25.24 -21.89 31.18
N THR A 453 -24.40 -21.54 30.22
CA THR A 453 -24.42 -20.25 29.55
C THR A 453 -24.81 -20.36 28.08
N TYR A 454 -25.32 -19.29 27.50
CA TYR A 454 -25.64 -19.20 26.07
C TYR A 454 -25.12 -17.87 25.54
N ASP A 455 -23.82 -17.86 25.24
CA ASP A 455 -23.04 -16.66 24.96
C ASP A 455 -22.49 -16.67 23.54
N TYR A 456 -21.83 -15.57 23.14
CA TYR A 456 -21.27 -15.39 21.82
C TYR A 456 -20.07 -16.30 21.57
N THR A 457 -19.93 -16.67 20.30
CA THR A 457 -18.70 -17.21 19.75
C THR A 457 -17.88 -16.07 19.14
N LEU A 458 -16.63 -15.96 19.56
CA LEU A 458 -15.66 -15.00 19.03
C LEU A 458 -14.78 -15.70 18.00
N ALA A 459 -14.57 -15.08 16.83
CA ALA A 459 -13.59 -15.52 15.86
C ALA A 459 -12.30 -14.68 15.99
N LEU A 460 -11.16 -15.34 15.91
CA LEU A 460 -9.86 -14.71 15.76
C LEU A 460 -9.41 -14.84 14.30
N ARG A 461 -8.91 -13.78 13.73
CA ARG A 461 -8.37 -13.72 12.37
C ARG A 461 -6.94 -13.20 12.42
N SER A 462 -6.02 -13.88 11.71
CA SER A 462 -4.67 -13.36 11.49
C SER A 462 -4.18 -13.77 10.11
N VAL A 463 -3.57 -12.82 9.39
CA VAL A 463 -3.11 -13.03 8.03
C VAL A 463 -1.71 -12.47 7.81
N THR A 464 -0.98 -13.17 6.93
CA THR A 464 0.29 -12.72 6.35
C THR A 464 0.07 -12.48 4.86
N THR A 465 0.52 -11.35 4.36
CA THR A 465 0.35 -10.93 2.98
C THR A 465 1.50 -10.04 2.53
N THR A 466 1.73 -9.94 1.23
CA THR A 466 2.68 -9.01 0.64
C THR A 466 2.01 -7.82 -0.04
N ASP A 467 0.79 -8.01 -0.53
CA ASP A 467 0.09 -7.06 -1.42
C ASP A 467 -1.39 -6.81 -1.05
N PHE A 468 -1.90 -7.47 -0.01
CA PHE A 468 -3.31 -7.48 0.40
C PHE A 468 -4.30 -8.01 -0.66
N MET A 469 -3.85 -8.34 -1.86
CA MET A 469 -4.67 -9.02 -2.88
C MET A 469 -4.81 -10.49 -2.57
N THR A 470 -3.71 -11.12 -2.17
CA THR A 470 -3.66 -12.49 -1.66
C THR A 470 -3.18 -12.49 -0.21
N ALA A 471 -3.70 -13.38 0.61
CA ALA A 471 -3.27 -13.52 2.00
C ALA A 471 -3.37 -14.98 2.47
N ASN A 472 -2.40 -15.39 3.26
CA ASN A 472 -2.45 -16.66 3.97
C ASN A 472 -2.81 -16.42 5.43
N TRP A 473 -3.55 -17.35 6.04
CA TRP A 473 -3.74 -17.32 7.48
C TRP A 473 -2.40 -17.57 8.20
N THR A 474 -2.17 -16.87 9.30
CA THR A 474 -0.93 -16.99 10.08
C THR A 474 -1.00 -18.18 11.04
N ARG A 475 0.05 -18.96 11.14
CA ARG A 475 0.15 -20.06 12.10
C ARG A 475 0.64 -19.53 13.45
N ILE A 476 -0.29 -18.97 14.24
CA ILE A 476 0.01 -18.54 15.61
C ILE A 476 0.34 -19.77 16.45
N PRO A 477 1.40 -19.75 17.28
CA PRO A 477 1.72 -20.86 18.18
C PRO A 477 0.54 -21.23 19.09
N TYR A 478 0.30 -22.52 19.27
CA TYR A 478 -0.87 -23.01 20.04
C TYR A 478 -0.88 -22.54 21.49
N ASP A 479 0.29 -22.39 22.12
CA ASP A 479 0.41 -21.85 23.47
C ASP A 479 -0.02 -20.39 23.59
N VAL A 480 0.18 -19.59 22.51
CA VAL A 480 -0.33 -18.22 22.43
C VAL A 480 -1.85 -18.23 22.28
N LEU A 481 -2.38 -19.06 21.36
CA LEU A 481 -3.83 -19.21 21.18
C LEU A 481 -4.53 -19.71 22.45
N ASP A 482 -3.89 -20.62 23.21
CA ASP A 482 -4.40 -21.10 24.49
C ASP A 482 -4.48 -19.96 25.52
N ARG A 483 -3.41 -19.17 25.69
CA ARG A 483 -3.43 -18.01 26.59
C ARG A 483 -4.48 -16.99 26.18
N VAL A 484 -4.60 -16.67 24.89
CA VAL A 484 -5.64 -15.77 24.37
C VAL A 484 -7.02 -16.28 24.73
N SER A 485 -7.29 -17.57 24.47
CA SER A 485 -8.58 -18.20 24.76
C SER A 485 -8.93 -18.16 26.24
N VAL A 486 -7.98 -18.57 27.09
CA VAL A 486 -8.17 -18.58 28.56
C VAL A 486 -8.43 -17.15 29.07
N ARG A 487 -7.65 -16.18 28.63
CA ARG A 487 -7.82 -14.78 29.07
C ARG A 487 -9.16 -14.21 28.63
N ILE A 488 -9.54 -14.38 27.36
CA ILE A 488 -10.80 -13.82 26.84
C ILE A 488 -11.99 -14.41 27.59
N VAL A 489 -12.05 -15.73 27.80
CA VAL A 489 -13.17 -16.37 28.50
C VAL A 489 -13.24 -15.92 29.97
N ASN A 490 -12.12 -15.67 30.63
CA ASN A 490 -12.09 -15.26 32.03
C ASN A 490 -12.31 -13.75 32.25
N GLU A 491 -11.80 -12.92 31.35
CA GLU A 491 -11.81 -11.46 31.50
C GLU A 491 -12.98 -10.78 30.79
N VAL A 492 -13.56 -11.39 29.74
CA VAL A 492 -14.62 -10.80 28.91
C VAL A 492 -15.94 -11.55 29.11
N LYS A 493 -16.91 -10.90 29.72
CA LYS A 493 -18.25 -11.49 29.90
C LYS A 493 -19.00 -11.56 28.56
N GLY A 494 -19.76 -12.65 28.38
CA GLY A 494 -20.60 -12.83 27.20
C GLY A 494 -19.93 -13.58 26.05
N ILE A 495 -18.74 -14.15 26.26
CA ILE A 495 -18.04 -15.05 25.33
C ILE A 495 -17.79 -16.39 26.04
N ASN A 496 -18.21 -17.49 25.43
CA ASN A 496 -17.95 -18.84 25.94
C ASN A 496 -17.27 -19.76 24.91
N ARG A 497 -16.96 -19.25 23.71
CA ARG A 497 -16.32 -20.03 22.65
C ARG A 497 -15.45 -19.14 21.79
N ILE A 498 -14.26 -19.63 21.46
CA ILE A 498 -13.31 -18.97 20.56
C ILE A 498 -12.98 -19.91 19.42
N VAL A 499 -12.98 -19.40 18.20
CA VAL A 499 -12.58 -20.10 16.97
C VAL A 499 -11.49 -19.33 16.26
N TYR A 500 -10.62 -20.01 15.51
CA TYR A 500 -9.58 -19.38 14.72
C TYR A 500 -9.86 -19.62 13.23
N ASP A 501 -9.94 -18.55 12.43
CA ASP A 501 -10.17 -18.63 11.00
C ASP A 501 -8.88 -18.98 10.26
N ILE A 502 -8.86 -20.15 9.62
CA ILE A 502 -7.75 -20.73 8.88
C ILE A 502 -7.91 -20.64 7.36
N THR A 503 -8.76 -19.71 6.89
CA THR A 503 -9.07 -19.58 5.47
C THR A 503 -8.16 -18.53 4.81
N SER A 504 -7.55 -18.87 3.68
CA SER A 504 -6.75 -17.96 2.90
C SER A 504 -7.61 -17.01 2.04
N LYS A 505 -7.03 -15.90 1.58
CA LYS A 505 -7.63 -15.02 0.58
C LYS A 505 -6.90 -15.25 -0.77
N PRO A 506 -7.58 -15.61 -1.87
CA PRO A 506 -8.94 -16.14 -1.90
C PRO A 506 -9.06 -17.51 -1.22
N PRO A 507 -10.27 -18.08 -0.95
CA PRO A 507 -11.59 -17.55 -1.31
C PRO A 507 -12.17 -16.54 -0.30
N ALA A 508 -11.67 -16.49 0.95
CA ALA A 508 -12.15 -15.51 1.93
C ALA A 508 -11.58 -14.12 1.66
N THR A 509 -12.17 -13.10 2.26
CA THR A 509 -11.59 -11.76 2.43
C THR A 509 -10.72 -11.70 3.70
N ILE A 510 -10.03 -10.61 3.94
CA ILE A 510 -9.32 -10.39 5.21
C ILE A 510 -10.33 -10.05 6.30
N GLU A 511 -11.14 -9.00 6.10
CA GLU A 511 -12.25 -8.65 7.00
C GLU A 511 -13.44 -9.60 6.78
N PHE A 512 -14.32 -9.72 7.77
CA PHE A 512 -15.50 -10.60 7.70
C PHE A 512 -16.70 -9.93 7.04
N GLU A 513 -16.81 -8.59 7.14
CA GLU A 513 -17.84 -7.77 6.51
C GLU A 513 -17.24 -6.64 5.67
#